data_d406bd467769caa4e17617f31ab21789
#
_entry.id   d406bd467769caa4e17617f31ab21789
#
_cell.length_a   1.000
_cell.length_b   1.000
_cell.length_c   1.000
_cell.angle_alpha   90.00
_cell.angle_beta   90.00
_cell.angle_gamma   90.00
#
_symmetry.space_group_name_H-M   'P 1'
#
loop_
_entity.id
_entity.type
_entity.pdbx_description
1 polymer ?
#
loop_
_entity_poly.entity_id
_entity_poly.type
_entity_poly.pdbx_seq_one_letter_code
_entity_poly.pdbx_strand_id
1 'polypeptide(L)'
;MSMKTKMVPLPTDTIIPERDLHRQPVLDVRNLGIDFGGLTAVDKFTLTIGATEIAGLIGPNGAGKTTIFNLLTNVYQPTRGTILLRGVDTKGMTTAQVNRMGIARTFQNIRLFGSMSVLDNVKVGMHNGIKCSFASSLLHTPRYYRSERIAKERCMELLDFMGMADLAEQRAGSLPYGAQRRLEIVRALATNPAIILLDEPAAGMNPSETAELMEHIRLIRDTFQIAIMLIEHDMNLVMGVCEGIAVVNYGKIIAKGTPDQIRSNSEVIEAYLGKKGAADAEGR
;
A
#
# COMPACT_ATOMS: atom_id res chain seq x y z
N MET A 1 -19.42 -3.95 17.95
CA MET A 1 -19.61 -2.47 18.02
C MET A 1 -18.61 -1.87 17.01
N SER A 2 -19.09 -1.54 15.81
CA SER A 2 -18.26 -0.99 14.73
C SER A 2 -17.85 0.43 15.13
N MET A 3 -16.61 0.62 15.53
CA MET A 3 -16.03 1.96 15.57
C MET A 3 -15.91 2.45 14.12
N LYS A 4 -16.89 3.21 13.66
CA LYS A 4 -16.73 4.03 12.47
C LYS A 4 -15.60 5.02 12.76
N THR A 5 -14.40 4.69 12.39
CA THR A 5 -13.29 5.61 12.47
C THR A 5 -13.57 6.69 11.43
N LYS A 6 -13.99 7.88 11.90
CA LYS A 6 -14.15 9.03 11.01
C LYS A 6 -12.82 9.27 10.31
N MET A 7 -12.87 9.39 9.02
CA MET A 7 -11.73 9.85 8.23
C MET A 7 -11.28 11.19 8.81
N VAL A 8 -9.99 11.32 8.96
CA VAL A 8 -9.35 12.41 9.69
C VAL A 8 -9.11 13.58 8.76
N PRO A 9 -9.54 14.81 9.07
CA PRO A 9 -9.10 15.99 8.37
C PRO A 9 -7.63 16.22 8.62
N LEU A 10 -7.00 16.57 7.60
CA LEU A 10 -5.58 16.65 7.47
C LEU A 10 -5.17 18.10 7.25
N PRO A 11 -3.98 18.52 7.70
CA PRO A 11 -3.47 19.84 7.42
C PRO A 11 -3.50 20.16 5.93
N THR A 12 -3.30 21.40 5.57
CA THR A 12 -3.38 22.00 4.22
C THR A 12 -2.62 21.26 3.10
N ASP A 13 -1.75 20.30 3.44
CA ASP A 13 -0.96 19.50 2.49
C ASP A 13 -1.58 18.12 2.17
N THR A 14 -2.81 17.89 2.54
CA THR A 14 -3.50 16.61 2.31
C THR A 14 -4.04 16.48 0.90
N ILE A 15 -4.23 15.23 0.45
CA ILE A 15 -4.87 14.96 -0.83
C ILE A 15 -6.34 15.42 -0.80
N ILE A 16 -7.00 15.29 0.36
CA ILE A 16 -8.40 15.69 0.54
C ILE A 16 -8.49 16.71 1.67
N PRO A 17 -8.64 18.01 1.36
CA PRO A 17 -8.56 19.10 2.35
C PRO A 17 -9.65 19.11 3.44
N GLU A 18 -10.75 18.41 3.23
CA GLU A 18 -11.97 18.48 4.05
C GLU A 18 -12.02 17.48 5.19
N ARG A 19 -10.90 16.80 5.48
CA ARG A 19 -10.88 15.73 6.48
C ARG A 19 -10.46 16.21 7.86
N ASP A 20 -11.09 15.64 8.90
CA ASP A 20 -10.99 16.02 10.32
C ASP A 20 -9.54 16.00 10.87
N LEU A 21 -9.01 17.15 11.25
CA LEU A 21 -7.65 17.41 11.74
C LEU A 21 -7.36 16.92 13.16
N HIS A 22 -8.35 16.37 13.87
CA HIS A 22 -8.19 15.99 15.28
C HIS A 22 -7.48 14.64 15.49
N ARG A 23 -7.20 13.87 14.44
CA ARG A 23 -6.44 12.61 14.52
C ARG A 23 -5.10 12.75 13.80
N GLN A 24 -4.06 12.14 14.36
CA GLN A 24 -2.78 12.05 13.67
C GLN A 24 -2.91 11.23 12.40
N PRO A 25 -2.33 11.69 11.27
CA PRO A 25 -2.28 10.90 10.04
C PRO A 25 -1.48 9.61 10.29
N VAL A 26 -1.82 8.57 9.53
CA VAL A 26 -1.03 7.33 9.55
C VAL A 26 0.35 7.54 8.92
N LEU A 27 0.39 8.31 7.84
CA LEU A 27 1.61 8.66 7.12
C LEU A 27 1.64 10.17 6.86
N ASP A 28 2.74 10.82 7.24
CA ASP A 28 2.99 12.23 6.99
C ASP A 28 4.40 12.38 6.41
N VAL A 29 4.46 12.81 5.15
CA VAL A 29 5.68 12.94 4.36
C VAL A 29 5.91 14.41 4.07
N ARG A 30 7.07 14.95 4.48
CA ARG A 30 7.36 16.37 4.37
C ARG A 30 8.63 16.63 3.58
N ASN A 31 8.51 17.36 2.47
CA ASN A 31 9.62 17.80 1.61
C ASN A 31 10.61 16.68 1.26
N LEU A 32 10.08 15.47 1.02
CA LEU A 32 10.89 14.29 0.74
C LEU A 32 11.65 14.45 -0.57
N GLY A 33 12.91 14.07 -0.58
CA GLY A 33 13.75 14.09 -1.76
C GLY A 33 14.87 13.07 -1.72
N ILE A 34 15.27 12.61 -2.90
CA ILE A 34 16.43 11.73 -3.08
C ILE A 34 17.18 12.07 -4.36
N ASP A 35 18.49 12.07 -4.25
CA ASP A 35 19.42 12.27 -5.35
C ASP A 35 20.26 11.01 -5.59
N PHE A 36 20.40 10.59 -6.84
CA PHE A 36 21.26 9.50 -7.28
C PHE A 36 22.32 10.03 -8.27
N GLY A 37 23.58 10.07 -7.86
CA GLY A 37 24.68 10.45 -8.75
C GLY A 37 24.46 11.78 -9.49
N GLY A 38 23.89 12.78 -8.82
CA GLY A 38 23.58 14.09 -9.41
C GLY A 38 22.20 14.22 -10.08
N LEU A 39 21.47 13.12 -10.23
CA LEU A 39 20.08 13.13 -10.70
C LEU A 39 19.11 13.17 -9.51
N THR A 40 18.27 14.18 -9.43
CA THR A 40 17.17 14.26 -8.45
C THR A 40 16.00 13.40 -8.95
N ALA A 41 15.77 12.27 -8.29
CA ALA A 41 14.68 11.35 -8.65
C ALA A 41 13.35 11.69 -7.96
N VAL A 42 13.39 12.31 -6.77
CA VAL A 42 12.22 12.85 -6.06
C VAL A 42 12.63 14.20 -5.46
N ASP A 43 11.77 15.20 -5.62
CA ASP A 43 12.02 16.55 -5.12
C ASP A 43 10.79 17.13 -4.44
N LYS A 44 10.96 17.55 -3.17
CA LYS A 44 9.94 18.23 -2.34
C LYS A 44 8.59 17.50 -2.30
N PHE A 45 8.60 16.17 -2.36
CA PHE A 45 7.38 15.38 -2.27
C PHE A 45 6.77 15.52 -0.87
N THR A 46 5.56 16.05 -0.80
CA THR A 46 4.83 16.27 0.46
C THR A 46 3.44 15.67 0.34
N LEU A 47 3.13 14.71 1.21
CA LEU A 47 1.88 13.95 1.19
C LEU A 47 1.51 13.50 2.58
N THR A 48 0.23 13.63 2.92
CA THR A 48 -0.29 13.13 4.19
C THR A 48 -1.46 12.19 3.93
N ILE A 49 -1.48 11.03 4.59
CA ILE A 49 -2.51 9.99 4.44
C ILE A 49 -3.18 9.74 5.79
N GLY A 50 -4.51 9.78 5.81
CA GLY A 50 -5.33 9.49 6.98
C GLY A 50 -5.37 8.01 7.36
N ALA A 51 -5.90 7.71 8.55
CA ALA A 51 -5.86 6.37 9.15
C ALA A 51 -6.66 5.30 8.36
N THR A 52 -7.65 5.71 7.56
CA THR A 52 -8.54 4.81 6.79
C THR A 52 -8.74 5.31 5.36
N GLU A 53 -7.75 5.99 4.82
CA GLU A 53 -7.81 6.57 3.48
C GLU A 53 -7.33 5.59 2.41
N ILE A 54 -8.02 5.55 1.26
CA ILE A 54 -7.52 4.92 0.04
C ILE A 54 -6.95 6.01 -0.86
N ALA A 55 -5.63 6.10 -0.92
CA ALA A 55 -4.90 7.10 -1.68
C ALA A 55 -4.26 6.52 -2.93
N GLY A 56 -4.39 7.21 -4.06
CA GLY A 56 -3.71 6.87 -5.31
C GLY A 56 -2.44 7.70 -5.52
N LEU A 57 -1.37 7.07 -5.99
CA LEU A 57 -0.17 7.73 -6.49
C LEU A 57 -0.01 7.39 -7.97
N ILE A 58 -0.32 8.32 -8.83
CA ILE A 58 -0.28 8.11 -10.28
C ILE A 58 0.75 9.02 -10.96
N GLY A 59 1.01 8.78 -12.23
CA GLY A 59 1.92 9.57 -13.05
C GLY A 59 2.52 8.76 -14.19
N PRO A 60 3.16 9.39 -15.16
CA PRO A 60 3.81 8.71 -16.28
C PRO A 60 4.88 7.70 -15.85
N ASN A 61 5.32 6.86 -16.78
CA ASN A 61 6.46 5.98 -16.55
C ASN A 61 7.72 6.81 -16.28
N GLY A 62 8.51 6.42 -15.30
CA GLY A 62 9.68 7.18 -14.88
C GLY A 62 9.40 8.42 -14.00
N ALA A 63 8.13 8.70 -13.64
CA ALA A 63 7.78 9.85 -12.80
C ALA A 63 8.33 9.80 -11.37
N GLY A 64 8.88 8.65 -10.91
CA GLY A 64 9.43 8.50 -9.58
C GLY A 64 8.55 7.74 -8.57
N LYS A 65 7.41 7.19 -9.00
CA LYS A 65 6.44 6.49 -8.13
C LYS A 65 7.07 5.35 -7.32
N THR A 66 7.75 4.42 -7.96
CA THR A 66 8.44 3.30 -7.30
C THR A 66 9.56 3.78 -6.37
N THR A 67 10.25 4.87 -6.74
CA THR A 67 11.26 5.50 -5.87
C THR A 67 10.62 6.05 -4.60
N ILE A 68 9.44 6.67 -4.70
CA ILE A 68 8.68 7.13 -3.54
C ILE A 68 8.31 5.95 -2.63
N PHE A 69 7.79 4.85 -3.17
CA PHE A 69 7.49 3.64 -2.38
C PHE A 69 8.75 3.06 -1.71
N ASN A 70 9.89 3.08 -2.40
CA ASN A 70 11.16 2.65 -1.83
C ASN A 70 11.62 3.55 -0.67
N LEU A 71 11.35 4.85 -0.75
CA LEU A 71 11.61 5.80 0.34
C LEU A 71 10.66 5.55 1.53
N LEU A 72 9.36 5.40 1.28
CA LEU A 72 8.37 5.17 2.33
C LEU A 72 8.61 3.87 3.12
N THR A 73 9.24 2.89 2.49
CA THR A 73 9.60 1.60 3.12
C THR A 73 11.05 1.53 3.59
N ASN A 74 11.79 2.64 3.53
CA ASN A 74 13.22 2.72 3.87
C ASN A 74 14.12 1.71 3.13
N VAL A 75 13.71 1.26 1.93
CA VAL A 75 14.61 0.58 0.98
C VAL A 75 15.68 1.56 0.53
N TYR A 76 15.29 2.82 0.31
CA TYR A 76 16.20 3.95 0.15
C TYR A 76 16.05 4.92 1.32
N GLN A 77 17.16 5.49 1.80
CA GLN A 77 17.13 6.58 2.76
C GLN A 77 17.00 7.90 2.02
N PRO A 78 16.10 8.80 2.44
CA PRO A 78 15.98 10.11 1.82
C PRO A 78 17.22 10.97 2.04
N THR A 79 17.60 11.75 1.04
CA THR A 79 18.64 12.79 1.19
C THR A 79 18.09 14.05 1.84
N ARG A 80 16.78 14.30 1.68
CA ARG A 80 16.06 15.46 2.23
C ARG A 80 14.66 15.05 2.70
N GLY A 81 14.14 15.81 3.66
CA GLY A 81 12.78 15.66 4.15
C GLY A 81 12.64 14.62 5.25
N THR A 82 11.38 14.35 5.62
CA THR A 82 11.03 13.52 6.77
C THR A 82 9.84 12.63 6.42
N ILE A 83 9.83 11.40 6.93
CA ILE A 83 8.72 10.46 6.83
C ILE A 83 8.28 10.11 8.24
N LEU A 84 7.09 10.53 8.62
CA LEU A 84 6.50 10.21 9.91
C LEU A 84 5.44 9.12 9.75
N LEU A 85 5.61 8.01 10.44
CA LEU A 85 4.61 6.94 10.55
C LEU A 85 3.97 7.03 11.93
N ARG A 86 2.68 7.34 11.99
CA ARG A 86 1.97 7.60 13.24
C ARG A 86 2.71 8.61 14.15
N GLY A 87 3.26 9.67 13.53
CA GLY A 87 4.02 10.71 14.23
C GLY A 87 5.46 10.36 14.60
N VAL A 88 5.95 9.15 14.30
CA VAL A 88 7.32 8.70 14.59
C VAL A 88 8.16 8.78 13.32
N ASP A 89 9.30 9.47 13.38
CA ASP A 89 10.25 9.59 12.27
C ASP A 89 10.89 8.22 11.97
N THR A 90 10.82 7.82 10.70
CA THR A 90 11.39 6.54 10.23
C THR A 90 12.87 6.64 9.83
N LYS A 91 13.49 7.82 9.95
CA LYS A 91 14.88 8.07 9.57
C LYS A 91 15.85 7.10 10.25
N GLY A 92 16.72 6.48 9.46
CA GLY A 92 17.72 5.53 9.95
C GLY A 92 17.18 4.16 10.35
N MET A 93 15.85 3.92 10.26
CA MET A 93 15.27 2.61 10.49
C MET A 93 15.55 1.67 9.32
N THR A 94 15.63 0.39 9.61
CA THR A 94 15.65 -0.67 8.57
C THR A 94 14.24 -0.90 8.04
N THR A 95 14.12 -1.47 6.83
CA THR A 95 12.83 -1.89 6.24
C THR A 95 12.02 -2.79 7.20
N ALA A 96 12.69 -3.69 7.91
CA ALA A 96 12.03 -4.56 8.89
C ALA A 96 11.47 -3.80 10.10
N GLN A 97 12.15 -2.75 10.56
CA GLN A 97 11.65 -1.88 11.63
C GLN A 97 10.44 -1.07 11.17
N VAL A 98 10.50 -0.49 9.98
CA VAL A 98 9.36 0.24 9.38
C VAL A 98 8.16 -0.68 9.20
N ASN A 99 8.36 -1.92 8.75
CA ASN A 99 7.28 -2.90 8.66
C ASN A 99 6.66 -3.22 10.03
N ARG A 100 7.47 -3.41 11.08
CA ARG A 100 6.97 -3.61 12.46
C ARG A 100 6.20 -2.42 13.00
N MET A 101 6.50 -1.22 12.54
CA MET A 101 5.76 -0.01 12.89
C MET A 101 4.41 0.10 12.18
N GLY A 102 4.20 -0.72 11.13
CA GLY A 102 2.91 -0.85 10.47
C GLY A 102 2.86 -0.42 9.02
N ILE A 103 3.97 -0.33 8.28
CA ILE A 103 3.93 -0.24 6.82
C ILE A 103 4.13 -1.64 6.22
N ALA A 104 3.14 -2.15 5.49
CA ALA A 104 3.30 -3.31 4.62
C ALA A 104 3.33 -2.88 3.16
N ARG A 105 3.98 -3.68 2.30
CA ARG A 105 4.04 -3.43 0.86
C ARG A 105 3.93 -4.73 0.09
N THR A 106 3.13 -4.72 -0.99
CA THR A 106 3.22 -5.69 -2.07
C THR A 106 4.22 -5.20 -3.13
N PHE A 107 4.61 -6.06 -4.05
CA PHE A 107 5.56 -5.71 -5.10
C PHE A 107 4.93 -5.91 -6.47
N GLN A 108 5.37 -5.14 -7.47
CA GLN A 108 4.92 -5.26 -8.85
C GLN A 108 5.06 -6.71 -9.37
N ASN A 109 6.20 -7.33 -9.14
CA ASN A 109 6.39 -8.76 -9.39
C ASN A 109 6.04 -9.57 -8.15
N ILE A 110 5.20 -10.58 -8.29
CA ILE A 110 4.78 -11.45 -7.20
C ILE A 110 5.98 -12.06 -6.49
N ARG A 111 6.06 -11.88 -5.17
CA ARG A 111 7.14 -12.39 -4.32
C ARG A 111 6.62 -13.39 -3.30
N LEU A 112 5.97 -14.44 -3.78
CA LEU A 112 5.54 -15.56 -2.94
C LEU A 112 6.65 -16.62 -2.82
N PHE A 113 6.62 -17.36 -1.73
CA PHE A 113 7.39 -18.59 -1.58
C PHE A 113 6.66 -19.70 -2.33
N GLY A 114 6.90 -19.85 -3.63
CA GLY A 114 6.11 -20.71 -4.51
C GLY A 114 6.12 -22.21 -4.15
N SER A 115 7.16 -22.68 -3.46
CA SER A 115 7.28 -24.06 -2.96
C SER A 115 6.52 -24.31 -1.66
N MET A 116 6.15 -23.25 -0.92
CA MET A 116 5.39 -23.32 0.33
C MET A 116 3.88 -23.34 0.05
N SER A 117 3.11 -23.81 1.05
CA SER A 117 1.65 -23.72 0.98
C SER A 117 1.16 -22.28 1.06
N VAL A 118 -0.09 -22.06 0.66
CA VAL A 118 -0.80 -20.78 0.82
C VAL A 118 -0.79 -20.37 2.30
N LEU A 119 -1.16 -21.28 3.20
CA LEU A 119 -1.16 -21.04 4.64
C LEU A 119 0.21 -20.65 5.18
N ASP A 120 1.27 -21.34 4.75
CA ASP A 120 2.63 -21.04 5.24
C ASP A 120 3.12 -19.68 4.73
N ASN A 121 2.76 -19.27 3.51
CA ASN A 121 3.03 -17.92 3.02
C ASN A 121 2.40 -16.85 3.93
N VAL A 122 1.17 -17.06 4.40
CA VAL A 122 0.51 -16.12 5.33
C VAL A 122 1.17 -16.13 6.70
N LYS A 123 1.54 -17.31 7.21
CA LYS A 123 2.27 -17.46 8.49
C LYS A 123 3.59 -16.69 8.51
N VAL A 124 4.33 -16.66 7.39
CA VAL A 124 5.55 -15.83 7.28
C VAL A 124 5.24 -14.36 7.57
N GLY A 125 4.11 -13.84 7.09
CA GLY A 125 3.66 -12.47 7.40
C GLY A 125 3.42 -12.23 8.89
N MET A 126 2.94 -13.24 9.62
CA MET A 126 2.66 -13.12 11.06
C MET A 126 3.90 -13.11 11.96
N HIS A 127 5.08 -13.38 11.43
CA HIS A 127 6.30 -13.50 12.24
C HIS A 127 6.60 -12.28 13.12
N ASN A 128 6.20 -11.10 12.71
CA ASN A 128 6.34 -9.87 13.50
C ASN A 128 5.46 -9.84 14.76
N GLY A 129 4.33 -10.55 14.77
CA GLY A 129 3.37 -10.59 15.88
C GLY A 129 3.58 -11.76 16.86
N ILE A 130 4.29 -12.80 16.45
CA ILE A 130 4.50 -13.99 17.26
C ILE A 130 5.70 -13.79 18.20
N LYS A 131 5.42 -13.55 19.47
CA LYS A 131 6.46 -13.47 20.51
C LYS A 131 6.82 -14.88 20.99
N CYS A 132 7.53 -15.66 20.18
CA CYS A 132 8.08 -16.93 20.62
C CYS A 132 9.59 -16.80 20.83
N SER A 133 10.08 -17.19 22.03
CA SER A 133 11.51 -17.26 22.30
C SER A 133 12.13 -18.40 21.49
N PHE A 134 13.34 -18.19 20.96
CA PHE A 134 14.10 -19.22 20.26
C PHE A 134 14.19 -20.53 21.08
N ALA A 135 14.44 -20.44 22.38
CA ALA A 135 14.45 -21.58 23.27
C ALA A 135 13.09 -22.29 23.34
N SER A 136 11.98 -21.56 23.35
CA SER A 136 10.63 -22.13 23.37
C SER A 136 10.29 -22.85 22.06
N SER A 137 10.78 -22.35 20.93
CA SER A 137 10.63 -22.99 19.62
C SER A 137 11.49 -24.26 19.52
N LEU A 138 12.72 -24.24 20.01
CA LEU A 138 13.64 -25.39 19.97
C LEU A 138 13.15 -26.54 20.88
N LEU A 139 12.59 -26.23 22.06
CA LEU A 139 12.13 -27.20 23.02
C LEU A 139 10.68 -27.63 22.82
N HIS A 140 10.00 -27.15 21.80
CA HIS A 140 8.59 -27.46 21.48
C HIS A 140 7.67 -27.40 22.73
N THR A 141 7.79 -26.33 23.51
CA THR A 141 7.05 -26.19 24.78
C THR A 141 5.53 -26.06 24.51
N PRO A 142 4.66 -26.33 25.50
CA PRO A 142 3.21 -26.11 25.39
C PRO A 142 2.86 -24.69 24.95
N ARG A 143 3.68 -23.69 25.31
CA ARG A 143 3.54 -22.30 24.88
C ARG A 143 3.80 -22.14 23.38
N TYR A 144 4.75 -22.87 22.83
CA TYR A 144 5.02 -22.91 21.39
C TYR A 144 3.80 -23.44 20.62
N TYR A 145 3.28 -24.62 20.99
CA TYR A 145 2.10 -25.20 20.32
C TYR A 145 0.86 -24.31 20.42
N ARG A 146 0.67 -23.64 21.55
CA ARG A 146 -0.43 -22.67 21.70
C ARG A 146 -0.26 -21.48 20.76
N SER A 147 0.94 -20.92 20.62
CA SER A 147 1.20 -19.80 19.72
C SER A 147 1.04 -20.19 18.25
N GLU A 148 1.50 -21.39 17.86
CA GLU A 148 1.32 -21.93 16.51
C GLU A 148 -0.15 -22.14 16.17
N ARG A 149 -0.95 -22.67 17.11
CA ARG A 149 -2.39 -22.82 16.89
C ARG A 149 -3.07 -21.46 16.67
N ILE A 150 -2.81 -20.49 17.53
CA ILE A 150 -3.36 -19.13 17.39
C ILE A 150 -2.93 -18.50 16.05
N ALA A 151 -1.67 -18.68 15.66
CA ALA A 151 -1.18 -18.20 14.38
C ALA A 151 -1.91 -18.86 13.20
N LYS A 152 -2.09 -20.18 13.26
CA LYS A 152 -2.82 -20.92 12.23
C LYS A 152 -4.28 -20.47 12.14
N GLU A 153 -4.98 -20.36 13.27
CA GLU A 153 -6.37 -19.88 13.34
C GLU A 153 -6.48 -18.47 12.69
N ARG A 154 -5.58 -17.55 13.07
CA ARG A 154 -5.57 -16.21 12.52
C ARG A 154 -5.25 -16.17 11.02
N CYS A 155 -4.32 -17.00 10.54
CA CYS A 155 -4.04 -17.13 9.11
C CYS A 155 -5.25 -17.65 8.34
N MET A 156 -5.97 -18.64 8.90
CA MET A 156 -7.18 -19.18 8.28
C MET A 156 -8.31 -18.13 8.22
N GLU A 157 -8.49 -17.32 9.27
CA GLU A 157 -9.44 -16.19 9.25
C GLU A 157 -9.12 -15.20 8.12
N LEU A 158 -7.84 -14.86 7.91
CA LEU A 158 -7.41 -13.96 6.83
C LEU A 158 -7.62 -14.59 5.44
N LEU A 159 -7.36 -15.88 5.30
CA LEU A 159 -7.62 -16.61 4.06
C LEU A 159 -9.11 -16.72 3.77
N ASP A 160 -9.93 -17.00 4.77
CA ASP A 160 -11.39 -17.06 4.64
C ASP A 160 -11.97 -15.69 4.25
N PHE A 161 -11.50 -14.63 4.88
CA PHE A 161 -11.86 -13.25 4.54
C PHE A 161 -11.64 -12.91 3.05
N MET A 162 -10.60 -13.46 2.43
CA MET A 162 -10.27 -13.27 1.00
C MET A 162 -10.77 -14.41 0.10
N GLY A 163 -11.65 -15.29 0.60
CA GLY A 163 -12.18 -16.42 -0.16
C GLY A 163 -11.13 -17.44 -0.59
N MET A 164 -10.09 -17.65 0.23
CA MET A 164 -8.95 -18.52 -0.09
C MET A 164 -8.76 -19.68 0.91
N ALA A 165 -9.69 -19.90 1.83
CA ALA A 165 -9.55 -20.92 2.87
C ALA A 165 -9.37 -22.33 2.29
N ASP A 166 -10.12 -22.68 1.25
CA ASP A 166 -10.05 -23.99 0.57
C ASP A 166 -8.72 -24.22 -0.17
N LEU A 167 -7.93 -23.16 -0.39
CA LEU A 167 -6.63 -23.21 -1.05
C LEU A 167 -5.47 -23.32 -0.05
N ALA A 168 -5.73 -23.34 1.27
CA ALA A 168 -4.74 -23.21 2.33
C ALA A 168 -3.56 -24.18 2.22
N GLU A 169 -3.84 -25.44 1.85
CA GLU A 169 -2.81 -26.50 1.75
C GLU A 169 -2.19 -26.60 0.34
N GLN A 170 -2.68 -25.83 -0.64
CA GLN A 170 -2.12 -25.85 -1.99
C GLN A 170 -0.79 -25.09 -2.03
N ARG A 171 0.09 -25.46 -2.97
CA ARG A 171 1.33 -24.72 -3.22
C ARG A 171 1.03 -23.35 -3.81
N ALA A 172 1.60 -22.30 -3.24
CA ALA A 172 1.37 -20.93 -3.70
C ALA A 172 1.75 -20.71 -5.18
N GLY A 173 2.82 -21.38 -5.65
CA GLY A 173 3.26 -21.28 -7.04
C GLY A 173 2.35 -21.97 -8.05
N SER A 174 1.42 -22.84 -7.64
CA SER A 174 0.45 -23.50 -8.53
C SER A 174 -0.86 -22.72 -8.68
N LEU A 175 -1.05 -21.64 -7.93
CA LEU A 175 -2.26 -20.83 -8.02
C LEU A 175 -2.32 -20.04 -9.33
N PRO A 176 -3.53 -19.78 -9.86
CA PRO A 176 -3.72 -18.76 -10.90
C PRO A 176 -3.18 -17.39 -10.48
N TYR A 177 -2.78 -16.57 -11.44
CA TYR A 177 -2.13 -15.29 -11.18
C TYR A 177 -2.93 -14.36 -10.24
N GLY A 178 -4.23 -14.18 -10.47
CA GLY A 178 -5.09 -13.37 -9.60
C GLY A 178 -5.16 -13.89 -8.15
N ALA A 179 -5.17 -15.23 -7.96
CA ALA A 179 -5.11 -15.82 -6.62
C ALA A 179 -3.74 -15.60 -5.94
N GLN A 180 -2.64 -15.64 -6.71
CA GLN A 180 -1.32 -15.31 -6.18
C GLN A 180 -1.26 -13.83 -5.71
N ARG A 181 -1.86 -12.90 -6.46
CA ARG A 181 -1.97 -11.49 -6.04
C ARG A 181 -2.78 -11.32 -4.76
N ARG A 182 -3.93 -12.00 -4.67
CA ARG A 182 -4.71 -12.00 -3.42
C ARG A 182 -3.91 -12.52 -2.24
N LEU A 183 -3.18 -13.62 -2.44
CA LEU A 183 -2.30 -14.18 -1.39
C LEU A 183 -1.20 -13.20 -0.95
N GLU A 184 -0.62 -12.43 -1.86
CA GLU A 184 0.35 -11.38 -1.52
C GLU A 184 -0.26 -10.31 -0.59
N ILE A 185 -1.51 -9.91 -0.87
CA ILE A 185 -2.25 -8.96 -0.02
C ILE A 185 -2.56 -9.59 1.34
N VAL A 186 -3.02 -10.84 1.38
CA VAL A 186 -3.27 -11.58 2.65
C VAL A 186 -2.01 -11.65 3.48
N ARG A 187 -0.86 -11.97 2.88
CA ARG A 187 0.43 -12.00 3.58
C ARG A 187 0.83 -10.61 4.11
N ALA A 188 0.55 -9.54 3.38
CA ALA A 188 0.77 -8.19 3.85
C ALA A 188 -0.15 -7.85 5.04
N LEU A 189 -1.44 -8.22 4.99
CA LEU A 189 -2.39 -8.07 6.09
C LEU A 189 -1.96 -8.84 7.36
N ALA A 190 -1.35 -10.02 7.19
CA ALA A 190 -0.86 -10.83 8.30
C ALA A 190 0.23 -10.12 9.14
N THR A 191 0.91 -9.11 8.61
CA THR A 191 1.85 -8.28 9.37
C THR A 191 1.17 -7.31 10.34
N ASN A 192 -0.16 -7.24 10.35
CA ASN A 192 -0.99 -6.29 11.10
C ASN A 192 -0.63 -4.82 10.83
N PRO A 193 -0.70 -4.37 9.57
CA PRO A 193 -0.25 -3.05 9.17
C PRO A 193 -1.23 -1.94 9.61
N ALA A 194 -0.72 -0.71 9.66
CA ALA A 194 -1.52 0.51 9.73
C ALA A 194 -1.82 1.09 8.34
N ILE A 195 -0.90 0.82 7.40
CA ILE A 195 -1.03 1.19 5.99
C ILE A 195 -0.43 0.09 5.12
N ILE A 196 -1.12 -0.23 4.03
CA ILE A 196 -0.59 -1.11 2.98
C ILE A 196 -0.28 -0.29 1.73
N LEU A 197 0.91 -0.49 1.20
CA LEU A 197 1.35 0.06 -0.08
C LEU A 197 1.17 -1.02 -1.16
N LEU A 198 0.28 -0.81 -2.12
CA LEU A 198 0.01 -1.72 -3.23
C LEU A 198 0.70 -1.20 -4.51
N ASP A 199 1.63 -1.98 -5.03
CA ASP A 199 2.43 -1.61 -6.21
C ASP A 199 1.89 -2.35 -7.44
N GLU A 200 1.13 -1.65 -8.29
CA GLU A 200 0.43 -2.14 -9.47
C GLU A 200 -0.36 -3.45 -9.21
N PRO A 201 -1.30 -3.43 -8.25
CA PRO A 201 -1.98 -4.65 -7.83
C PRO A 201 -2.85 -5.29 -8.91
N ALA A 202 -3.33 -4.54 -9.92
CA ALA A 202 -4.15 -5.05 -11.02
C ALA A 202 -3.32 -5.48 -12.25
N ALA A 203 -2.00 -5.35 -12.21
CA ALA A 203 -1.17 -5.71 -13.37
C ALA A 203 -1.42 -7.16 -13.81
N GLY A 204 -1.79 -7.35 -15.09
CA GLY A 204 -2.06 -8.67 -15.68
C GLY A 204 -3.42 -9.27 -15.34
N MET A 205 -4.31 -8.54 -14.66
CA MET A 205 -5.69 -8.95 -14.39
C MET A 205 -6.63 -8.61 -15.54
N ASN A 206 -7.67 -9.42 -15.71
CA ASN A 206 -8.77 -9.08 -16.60
C ASN A 206 -9.76 -8.12 -15.91
N PRO A 207 -10.72 -7.49 -16.64
CA PRO A 207 -11.66 -6.52 -16.07
C PRO A 207 -12.49 -7.04 -14.89
N SER A 208 -12.87 -8.33 -14.91
CA SER A 208 -13.64 -8.95 -13.82
C SER A 208 -12.78 -9.11 -12.57
N GLU A 209 -11.54 -9.57 -12.72
CA GLU A 209 -10.57 -9.68 -11.61
C GLU A 209 -10.23 -8.31 -11.03
N THR A 210 -10.10 -7.28 -11.88
CA THR A 210 -9.88 -5.90 -11.43
C THR A 210 -11.07 -5.38 -10.60
N ALA A 211 -12.31 -5.65 -11.04
CA ALA A 211 -13.51 -5.27 -10.29
C ALA A 211 -13.56 -5.96 -8.92
N GLU A 212 -13.27 -7.27 -8.87
CA GLU A 212 -13.17 -8.02 -7.61
C GLU A 212 -12.08 -7.47 -6.70
N LEU A 213 -10.91 -7.12 -7.24
CA LEU A 213 -9.83 -6.48 -6.49
C LEU A 213 -10.27 -5.14 -5.87
N MET A 214 -11.00 -4.32 -6.62
CA MET A 214 -11.51 -3.04 -6.11
C MET A 214 -12.43 -3.24 -4.90
N GLU A 215 -13.32 -4.23 -4.93
CA GLU A 215 -14.18 -4.58 -3.80
C GLU A 215 -13.35 -5.08 -2.61
N HIS A 216 -12.36 -5.93 -2.83
CA HIS A 216 -11.45 -6.40 -1.78
C HIS A 216 -10.66 -5.23 -1.14
N ILE A 217 -10.17 -4.27 -1.92
CA ILE A 217 -9.46 -3.10 -1.38
C ILE A 217 -10.36 -2.29 -0.43
N ARG A 218 -11.62 -2.02 -0.82
CA ARG A 218 -12.60 -1.34 0.04
C ARG A 218 -12.90 -2.15 1.30
N LEU A 219 -13.16 -3.45 1.13
CA LEU A 219 -13.48 -4.35 2.23
C LEU A 219 -12.32 -4.44 3.25
N ILE A 220 -11.07 -4.52 2.76
CA ILE A 220 -9.86 -4.49 3.60
C ILE A 220 -9.80 -3.19 4.42
N ARG A 221 -9.92 -2.02 3.77
CA ARG A 221 -9.92 -0.74 4.45
C ARG A 221 -10.99 -0.69 5.55
N ASP A 222 -12.22 -1.12 5.23
CA ASP A 222 -13.37 -1.02 6.14
C ASP A 222 -13.29 -2.02 7.29
N THR A 223 -12.85 -3.24 7.03
CA THR A 223 -12.77 -4.30 8.05
C THR A 223 -11.60 -4.10 9.00
N PHE A 224 -10.42 -3.86 8.45
CA PHE A 224 -9.19 -3.71 9.25
C PHE A 224 -8.94 -2.29 9.73
N GLN A 225 -9.72 -1.31 9.24
CA GLN A 225 -9.58 0.11 9.59
C GLN A 225 -8.17 0.63 9.36
N ILE A 226 -7.59 0.28 8.22
CA ILE A 226 -6.23 0.66 7.80
C ILE A 226 -6.27 1.58 6.59
N ALA A 227 -5.20 2.34 6.38
CA ALA A 227 -5.01 3.07 5.14
C ALA A 227 -4.49 2.16 4.03
N ILE A 228 -4.77 2.53 2.80
CA ILE A 228 -4.22 1.89 1.62
C ILE A 228 -3.68 2.97 0.69
N MET A 229 -2.43 2.83 0.23
CA MET A 229 -1.87 3.66 -0.82
C MET A 229 -1.52 2.77 -1.99
N LEU A 230 -1.97 3.11 -3.18
CA LEU A 230 -1.70 2.32 -4.37
C LEU A 230 -1.00 3.12 -5.46
N ILE A 231 -0.05 2.48 -6.15
CA ILE A 231 0.45 2.90 -7.44
C ILE A 231 -0.29 2.10 -8.49
N GLU A 232 -0.89 2.79 -9.46
CA GLU A 232 -1.59 2.15 -10.57
C GLU A 232 -1.50 3.01 -11.83
N HIS A 233 -1.64 2.34 -12.97
CA HIS A 233 -1.80 2.95 -14.28
C HIS A 233 -3.17 2.65 -14.90
N ASP A 234 -3.94 1.73 -14.35
CA ASP A 234 -5.35 1.52 -14.69
C ASP A 234 -6.20 2.62 -14.04
N MET A 235 -6.60 3.58 -14.88
CA MET A 235 -7.39 4.72 -14.42
C MET A 235 -8.79 4.31 -13.93
N ASN A 236 -9.37 3.20 -14.43
CA ASN A 236 -10.68 2.73 -13.95
C ASN A 236 -10.59 2.28 -12.50
N LEU A 237 -9.54 1.54 -12.15
CA LEU A 237 -9.29 1.13 -10.77
C LEU A 237 -9.05 2.37 -9.90
N VAL A 238 -8.13 3.25 -10.30
CA VAL A 238 -7.76 4.44 -9.52
C VAL A 238 -8.98 5.32 -9.25
N MET A 239 -9.73 5.69 -10.30
CA MET A 239 -10.90 6.55 -10.18
C MET A 239 -12.05 5.87 -9.44
N GLY A 240 -12.11 4.54 -9.50
CA GLY A 240 -13.19 3.78 -8.85
C GLY A 240 -12.97 3.52 -7.36
N VAL A 241 -11.71 3.45 -6.88
CA VAL A 241 -11.45 3.02 -5.51
C VAL A 241 -10.79 4.10 -4.64
N CYS A 242 -9.99 5.01 -5.23
CA CYS A 242 -9.29 6.04 -4.47
C CYS A 242 -10.24 7.17 -4.05
N GLU A 243 -10.05 7.64 -2.83
CA GLU A 243 -10.74 8.82 -2.31
C GLU A 243 -9.96 10.10 -2.60
N GLY A 244 -8.64 9.98 -2.68
CA GLY A 244 -7.72 11.04 -3.04
C GLY A 244 -6.58 10.53 -3.90
N ILE A 245 -6.12 11.36 -4.82
CA ILE A 245 -5.08 11.02 -5.78
C ILE A 245 -4.00 12.10 -5.78
N ALA A 246 -2.75 11.69 -5.67
CA ALA A 246 -1.58 12.53 -5.93
C ALA A 246 -0.97 12.15 -7.29
N VAL A 247 -0.76 13.13 -8.13
CA VAL A 247 -0.14 12.95 -9.45
C VAL A 247 1.30 13.41 -9.40
N VAL A 248 2.20 12.52 -9.80
CA VAL A 248 3.65 12.80 -9.82
C VAL A 248 4.15 12.86 -11.25
N ASN A 249 4.99 13.85 -11.52
CA ASN A 249 5.75 13.95 -12.76
C ASN A 249 7.17 14.43 -12.46
N TYR A 250 8.18 13.78 -13.04
CA TYR A 250 9.61 14.06 -12.79
C TYR A 250 9.97 14.24 -11.31
N GLY A 251 9.45 13.34 -10.46
CA GLY A 251 9.74 13.32 -9.01
C GLY A 251 9.02 14.39 -8.18
N LYS A 252 8.12 15.18 -8.77
CA LYS A 252 7.35 16.23 -8.10
C LYS A 252 5.86 15.96 -8.17
N ILE A 253 5.12 16.35 -7.14
CA ILE A 253 3.67 16.38 -7.21
C ILE A 253 3.26 17.56 -8.08
N ILE A 254 2.46 17.27 -9.13
CA ILE A 254 1.89 18.28 -10.01
C ILE A 254 0.42 18.57 -9.69
N ALA A 255 -0.31 17.60 -9.14
CA ALA A 255 -1.69 17.76 -8.72
C ALA A 255 -2.04 16.87 -7.56
N LYS A 256 -3.01 17.31 -6.73
CA LYS A 256 -3.66 16.52 -5.68
C LYS A 256 -5.15 16.83 -5.70
N GLY A 257 -5.99 15.82 -5.47
CA GLY A 257 -7.43 16.04 -5.41
C GLY A 257 -8.24 14.76 -5.40
N THR A 258 -9.54 14.91 -5.44
CA THR A 258 -10.48 13.80 -5.66
C THR A 258 -10.35 13.26 -7.09
N PRO A 259 -10.85 12.05 -7.38
CA PRO A 259 -10.87 11.50 -8.73
C PRO A 259 -11.41 12.47 -9.79
N ASP A 260 -12.52 13.16 -9.49
CA ASP A 260 -13.15 14.10 -10.43
C ASP A 260 -12.27 15.34 -10.68
N GLN A 261 -11.63 15.87 -9.64
CA GLN A 261 -10.69 16.98 -9.76
C GLN A 261 -9.46 16.62 -10.61
N ILE A 262 -8.94 15.40 -10.42
CA ILE A 262 -7.78 14.91 -11.18
C ILE A 262 -8.15 14.66 -12.65
N ARG A 263 -9.34 14.10 -12.91
CA ARG A 263 -9.81 13.84 -14.29
C ARG A 263 -9.92 15.12 -15.13
N SER A 264 -10.31 16.23 -14.52
CA SER A 264 -10.50 17.54 -15.20
C SER A 264 -9.27 18.44 -15.15
N ASN A 265 -8.17 18.02 -14.56
CA ASN A 265 -6.98 18.84 -14.41
C ASN A 265 -6.13 18.87 -15.68
N SER A 266 -5.99 20.06 -16.29
CA SER A 266 -5.25 20.24 -17.54
C SER A 266 -3.76 19.87 -17.44
N GLU A 267 -3.10 20.15 -16.30
CA GLU A 267 -1.70 19.79 -16.08
C GLU A 267 -1.50 18.27 -16.02
N VAL A 268 -2.48 17.54 -15.46
CA VAL A 268 -2.49 16.08 -15.46
C VAL A 268 -2.69 15.53 -16.87
N ILE A 269 -3.65 16.08 -17.61
CA ILE A 269 -3.91 15.68 -19.00
C ILE A 269 -2.66 15.91 -19.86
N GLU A 270 -2.00 17.06 -19.73
CA GLU A 270 -0.77 17.38 -20.44
C GLU A 270 0.38 16.42 -20.08
N ALA A 271 0.51 16.03 -18.80
CA ALA A 271 1.55 15.11 -18.35
C ALA A 271 1.42 13.71 -18.96
N TYR A 272 0.20 13.25 -19.26
CA TYR A 272 -0.07 11.93 -19.85
C TYR A 272 -0.08 11.93 -21.39
N LEU A 273 -0.66 12.96 -22.00
CA LEU A 273 -0.85 13.04 -23.47
C LEU A 273 0.25 13.86 -24.17
N GLY A 274 1.04 14.61 -23.42
CA GLY A 274 1.96 15.60 -23.95
C GLY A 274 1.22 16.85 -24.48
N LYS A 275 1.99 17.94 -24.70
CA LYS A 275 1.41 19.25 -25.11
C LYS A 275 0.52 19.22 -26.35
N LYS A 276 0.82 18.34 -27.30
CA LYS A 276 0.00 18.22 -28.55
C LYS A 276 -1.32 17.49 -28.31
N GLY A 277 -1.34 16.46 -27.46
CA GLY A 277 -2.55 15.71 -27.18
C GLY A 277 -3.53 16.45 -26.25
N ALA A 278 -3.04 17.34 -25.38
CA ALA A 278 -3.88 18.15 -24.51
C ALA A 278 -4.71 19.17 -25.31
N ALA A 279 -4.13 19.80 -26.32
CA ALA A 279 -4.84 20.75 -27.20
C ALA A 279 -5.98 20.08 -28.00
N ASP A 280 -5.81 18.82 -28.42
CA ASP A 280 -6.84 18.04 -29.11
C ASP A 280 -7.97 17.58 -28.20
N ALA A 281 -7.73 17.46 -26.89
CA ALA A 281 -8.72 17.07 -25.89
C ALA A 281 -9.62 18.25 -25.44
N GLU A 282 -9.09 19.47 -25.42
CA GLU A 282 -9.85 20.69 -25.11
C GLU A 282 -10.73 21.18 -26.29
N GLY A 283 -10.48 20.68 -27.50
CA GLY A 283 -11.23 21.06 -28.73
C GLY A 283 -12.41 20.14 -29.05
N ARG A 284 -12.77 19.18 -28.18
CA ARG A 284 -13.94 18.32 -28.31
C ARG A 284 -14.90 18.50 -27.15
#